data_9f71925d97840ca3d1c5566209232318
#
_entry.id   9f71925d97840ca3d1c5566209232318
#
_cell.length_a   1.000
_cell.length_b   1.000
_cell.length_c   1.000
_cell.angle_alpha   90.00
_cell.angle_beta   90.00
_cell.angle_gamma   90.00
#
_symmetry.space_group_name_H-M   'P 1'
#
loop_
_entity.id
_entity.type
_entity.pdbx_description
1 polymer ?
#
loop_
_entity_poly.entity_id
_entity_poly.type
_entity_poly.pdbx_seq_one_letter_code
_entity_poly.pdbx_strand_id
1 'polypeptide(L)' 'MKISHIEHLGIAVKSIEEALPYYENVLGLKCYNIETVEDQKVRTAFLKVGDTKIELLEPTCPESTIAKFIENKGAGV' A
#
# COMPACT_ATOMS: atom_id res chain seq x y z
N MET A 1 21.94 1.81 9.93
CA MET A 1 21.16 0.68 9.44
C MET A 1 21.71 0.19 8.11
N LYS A 2 21.79 -1.09 7.96
CA LYS A 2 22.29 -1.69 6.72
C LYS A 2 21.16 -2.37 5.98
N ILE A 3 20.97 -2.00 4.72
CA ILE A 3 19.92 -2.58 3.88
C ILE A 3 20.59 -3.31 2.73
N SER A 4 20.42 -4.63 2.66
CA SER A 4 20.99 -5.42 1.59
C SER A 4 20.06 -5.49 0.37
N HIS A 5 18.75 -5.43 0.61
CA HIS A 5 17.76 -5.37 -0.47
C HIS A 5 16.43 -4.87 0.12
N ILE A 6 15.53 -4.49 -0.76
CA ILE A 6 14.20 -4.06 -0.37
C ILE A 6 13.25 -5.23 -0.55
N GLU A 7 12.68 -5.73 0.57
CA GLU A 7 11.72 -6.83 0.51
C GLU A 7 10.32 -6.35 0.17
N HIS A 8 9.95 -5.16 0.66
CA HIS A 8 8.64 -4.60 0.36
C HIS A 8 8.70 -3.09 0.43
N LEU A 9 7.75 -2.46 -0.23
CA LEU A 9 7.60 -1.02 -0.27
C LEU A 9 6.15 -0.70 0.04
N GLY A 10 5.93 0.15 1.04
CA GLY A 10 4.58 0.57 1.42
C GLY A 10 4.20 1.87 0.74
N ILE A 11 3.03 1.91 0.13
CA ILE A 11 2.52 3.11 -0.54
C ILE A 11 1.15 3.43 0.03
N ALA A 12 1.03 4.63 0.62
CA ALA A 12 -0.25 5.08 1.16
C ALA A 12 -1.17 5.53 0.05
N VAL A 13 -2.39 5.01 0.01
CA VAL A 13 -3.38 5.37 -1.00
C VAL A 13 -4.71 5.71 -0.32
N LYS A 14 -5.49 6.57 -0.97
CA LYS A 14 -6.80 6.93 -0.46
C LYS A 14 -7.82 5.81 -0.68
N SER A 15 -7.67 5.05 -1.75
CA SER A 15 -8.57 3.96 -2.08
C SER A 15 -7.82 2.89 -2.87
N ILE A 16 -7.88 1.65 -2.37
CA ILE A 16 -7.27 0.51 -3.07
C ILE A 16 -8.00 0.28 -4.39
N GLU A 17 -9.34 0.38 -4.39
CA GLU A 17 -10.13 0.17 -5.60
C GLU A 17 -9.80 1.17 -6.70
N GLU A 18 -9.41 2.38 -6.33
CA GLU A 18 -9.02 3.38 -7.33
C GLU A 18 -7.56 3.22 -7.75
N ALA A 19 -6.70 2.77 -6.86
CA ALA A 19 -5.26 2.63 -7.15
C ALA A 19 -4.92 1.35 -7.92
N LEU A 20 -5.60 0.24 -7.61
CA LEU A 20 -5.28 -1.06 -8.22
C LEU A 20 -5.27 -1.05 -9.74
N PRO A 21 -6.24 -0.45 -10.45
CA PRO A 21 -6.23 -0.48 -11.90
C PRO A 21 -4.94 0.09 -12.49
N TYR A 22 -4.39 1.14 -11.89
CA TYR A 22 -3.14 1.69 -12.36
C TYR A 22 -2.01 0.69 -12.23
N TYR A 23 -1.87 0.08 -11.05
CA TYR A 23 -0.77 -0.85 -10.81
C TYR A 23 -0.92 -2.14 -11.62
N GLU A 24 -2.14 -2.63 -11.77
CA GLU A 24 -2.36 -3.86 -12.51
C GLU A 24 -2.34 -3.67 -14.03
N ASN A 25 -2.98 -2.61 -14.53
CA ASN A 25 -3.15 -2.42 -15.97
C ASN A 25 -2.01 -1.64 -16.61
N VAL A 26 -1.48 -0.63 -15.92
CA VAL A 26 -0.42 0.22 -16.48
C VAL A 26 0.95 -0.37 -16.20
N LEU A 27 1.19 -0.84 -14.97
CA LEU A 27 2.50 -1.38 -14.58
C LEU A 27 2.58 -2.90 -14.74
N GLY A 28 1.48 -3.56 -15.03
CA GLY A 28 1.47 -5.00 -15.25
C GLY A 28 1.68 -5.84 -14.01
N LEU A 29 1.44 -5.27 -12.83
CA LEU A 29 1.60 -5.99 -11.57
C LEU A 29 0.31 -6.73 -11.24
N LYS A 30 0.43 -7.75 -10.41
CA LYS A 30 -0.73 -8.54 -10.03
C LYS A 30 -0.95 -8.48 -8.53
N CYS A 31 -2.16 -8.11 -8.15
CA CYS A 31 -2.56 -8.16 -6.74
C CYS A 31 -2.89 -9.60 -6.39
N TYR A 32 -2.20 -10.14 -5.39
CA TYR A 32 -2.43 -11.53 -5.00
C TYR A 32 -3.17 -11.67 -3.68
N ASN A 33 -3.36 -10.61 -2.94
CA ASN A 33 -4.09 -10.67 -1.68
C ASN A 33 -4.48 -9.28 -1.21
N ILE A 34 -5.58 -9.19 -0.48
CA ILE A 34 -6.00 -7.96 0.19
C ILE A 34 -6.40 -8.36 1.60
N GLU A 35 -5.83 -7.70 2.60
CA GLU A 35 -6.10 -7.99 4.00
C GLU A 35 -6.43 -6.72 4.76
N THR A 36 -7.27 -6.83 5.79
CA THR A 36 -7.54 -5.75 6.71
C THR A 36 -6.79 -6.02 8.01
N VAL A 37 -5.95 -5.06 8.41
CA VAL A 37 -5.23 -5.15 9.68
C VAL A 37 -5.91 -4.19 10.64
N GLU A 38 -6.81 -4.72 11.46
CA GLU A 38 -7.67 -3.90 12.32
C GLU A 38 -6.89 -3.12 13.38
N ASP A 39 -5.85 -3.73 13.95
CA ASP A 39 -5.04 -3.07 14.96
C ASP A 39 -4.38 -1.80 14.45
N GLN A 40 -4.03 -1.77 13.17
CA GLN A 40 -3.40 -0.63 12.55
C GLN A 40 -4.37 0.21 11.74
N LYS A 41 -5.62 -0.22 11.68
CA LYS A 41 -6.70 0.50 10.98
C LYS A 41 -6.36 0.75 9.53
N VAL A 42 -5.84 -0.28 8.86
CA VAL A 42 -5.48 -0.22 7.44
C VAL A 42 -5.98 -1.45 6.71
N ARG A 43 -6.24 -1.27 5.42
CA ARG A 43 -6.48 -2.35 4.49
C ARG A 43 -5.30 -2.37 3.53
N THR A 44 -4.74 -3.55 3.31
CA THR A 44 -3.52 -3.68 2.53
C THR A 44 -3.74 -4.56 1.31
N ALA A 45 -3.35 -4.06 0.13
CA ALA A 45 -3.33 -4.84 -1.09
C ALA A 45 -1.87 -5.20 -1.39
N PHE A 46 -1.62 -6.46 -1.65
CA PHE A 46 -0.27 -6.98 -1.88
C PHE A 46 -0.03 -7.24 -3.36
N LEU A 47 1.00 -6.59 -3.91
CA LEU A 47 1.41 -6.79 -5.28
C LEU A 47 2.86 -7.27 -5.28
N LYS A 48 3.23 -8.05 -6.30
CA LYS A 48 4.57 -8.62 -6.36
C LYS A 48 5.30 -8.14 -7.61
N VAL A 49 6.55 -7.73 -7.42
CA VAL A 49 7.44 -7.30 -8.50
C VAL A 49 8.76 -8.04 -8.31
N GLY A 50 8.93 -9.16 -9.02
CA GLY A 50 10.11 -9.99 -8.82
C GLY A 50 10.21 -10.45 -7.37
N ASP A 51 11.29 -10.12 -6.69
CA ASP A 51 11.48 -10.45 -5.28
C ASP A 51 10.98 -9.35 -4.35
N THR A 52 10.54 -8.23 -4.89
CA THR A 52 10.05 -7.10 -4.11
C THR A 52 8.54 -7.14 -4.03
N LYS A 53 8.00 -6.81 -2.85
CA LYS A 53 6.56 -6.73 -2.65
C LYS A 53 6.16 -5.28 -2.49
N ILE A 54 5.07 -4.90 -3.14
CA ILE A 54 4.48 -3.58 -2.99
C ILE A 54 3.20 -3.74 -2.20
N GLU A 55 3.02 -2.92 -1.16
CA GLU A 55 1.83 -2.92 -0.34
C GLU A 55 1.13 -1.58 -0.48
N LEU A 56 -0.11 -1.60 -0.96
CA LEU A 56 -0.93 -0.41 -1.01
C LEU A 56 -1.70 -0.33 0.30
N LEU A 57 -1.51 0.75 1.05
CA LEU A 57 -2.05 0.92 2.39
C LEU A 57 -3.17 1.94 2.37
N GLU A 58 -4.40 1.47 2.61
CA GLU A 58 -5.58 2.32 2.66
C GLU A 58 -6.07 2.42 4.08
N PRO A 59 -6.25 3.63 4.63
CA PRO A 59 -6.77 3.77 6.00
C PRO A 59 -8.23 3.35 6.07
N THR A 60 -8.61 2.66 7.15
CA THR A 60 -10.00 2.25 7.36
C THR A 60 -10.77 3.29 8.17
N CYS A 61 -10.08 4.25 8.77
CA CYS A 61 -10.71 5.34 9.53
C CYS A 61 -9.76 6.52 9.65
N PRO A 62 -10.27 7.72 10.02
CA PRO A 62 -9.42 8.92 10.12
C PRO A 62 -8.33 8.85 11.19
N GLU A 63 -8.50 7.99 12.19
CA GLU A 63 -7.51 7.86 13.27
C GLU A 63 -6.30 7.02 12.87
N SER A 64 -6.35 6.37 11.72
CA SER A 64 -5.24 5.57 11.24
C SER A 64 -3.99 6.42 11.01
N THR A 65 -2.82 5.87 11.31
CA THR A 65 -1.54 6.53 11.03
C THR A 65 -1.41 6.83 9.54
N ILE A 66 -1.91 5.92 8.69
CA ILE A 66 -1.88 6.11 7.23
C ILE A 66 -2.79 7.27 6.83
N ALA A 67 -3.97 7.42 7.47
CA ALA A 67 -4.85 8.54 7.17
C ALA A 67 -4.17 9.87 7.49
N LYS A 68 -3.46 9.92 8.62
CA LYS A 68 -2.75 11.13 9.02
C LYS A 68 -1.57 11.41 8.08
N PHE A 69 -0.90 10.38 7.61
CA PHE A 69 0.17 10.52 6.63
C PHE A 69 -0.37 11.17 5.35
N ILE A 70 -1.48 10.65 4.83
CA ILE A 70 -2.08 11.17 3.60
C ILE A 70 -2.52 12.62 3.77
N GLU A 71 -3.11 12.94 4.92
CA GLU A 71 -3.56 14.30 5.22
C GLU A 71 -2.41 15.29 5.22
N ASN A 72 -1.26 14.90 5.77
CA ASN A 72 -0.12 15.81 5.92
C ASN A 72 0.80 15.82 4.71
N LYS A 73 0.96 14.70 4.03
CA LYS A 73 1.95 14.55 2.98
C LYS A 73 1.37 14.15 1.62
N GLY A 74 0.06 13.91 1.57
CA GLY A 74 -0.54 13.38 0.38
C GLY A 74 -0.31 11.87 0.25
N ALA A 75 -0.97 11.25 -0.73
CA ALA A 75 -0.81 9.82 -0.98
C ALA A 75 0.58 9.55 -1.55
N GLY A 76 1.16 8.40 -1.19
CA GLY A 76 2.47 8.03 -1.70
C GLY A 76 3.24 7.11 -0.78
N VAL A 77 4.53 7.11 -0.99
CA VAL A 77 5.47 6.24 -0.27
C VAL A 77 5.78 6.76 1.11
#